data_37fb7032c67a67e48976f84935c75f8d
#
_entry.id   37fb7032c67a67e48976f84935c75f8d
#
_cell.length_a   1.000
_cell.length_b   1.000
_cell.length_c   1.000
_cell.angle_alpha   90.00
_cell.angle_beta   90.00
_cell.angle_gamma   90.00
#
_symmetry.space_group_name_H-M   'P 1'
#
loop_
_entity.id
_entity.type
_entity.pdbx_description
1 polymer ?
#
loop_
_entity_poly.entity_id
_entity_poly.type
_entity_poly.pdbx_seq_one_letter_code
_entity_poly.pdbx_strand_id
1 'polypeptide(L)'
;MAAVAIVAAPLAVSRMWGGGAGSASSAGAAPGGSINADGPLDTVLEVAGRVGAVPVVSLKGNLSPASAISTDQVVTGDGRALGAGDAVVLSVAVFDGGDGTNVTGNKTGTRLYRGLLDPNKIGESLANAVTGVTEGSRIVVRAPRTKEDQTKTTEITVIDILPTTAAGTSQQPVEGMPTVTTNADGTVGLSVQGLPVPTHSTAAVLVQGDGPQVQADSVVLARYATVNWSDGQQQATTYGTTTLPGTIDMNNALAGVREQLVDAQVGSRLVISIPADQAAGEGAVAVVIDVLAIADDGLTDAAVPATPNPDDGPGTVHVTPGASPGTSQ
;
A
#
# COMPACT_ATOMS: atom_id res chain seq x y z
N MET A 1 -10.74 -44.77 4.74
CA MET A 1 -10.04 -45.05 3.48
C MET A 1 -10.94 -44.64 2.34
N ALA A 2 -10.66 -43.56 1.68
CA ALA A 2 -11.27 -43.20 0.40
C ALA A 2 -10.17 -42.58 -0.46
N ALA A 3 -9.83 -43.25 -1.54
CA ALA A 3 -8.81 -42.83 -2.50
C ALA A 3 -9.37 -41.83 -3.48
N VAL A 4 -8.67 -40.71 -3.68
CA VAL A 4 -8.95 -39.76 -4.75
C VAL A 4 -8.07 -40.12 -5.94
N ALA A 5 -8.71 -40.42 -7.06
CA ALA A 5 -8.05 -40.74 -8.32
C ALA A 5 -7.74 -39.45 -9.09
N ILE A 6 -6.46 -39.28 -9.46
CA ILE A 6 -5.98 -38.27 -10.38
C ILE A 6 -6.15 -38.80 -11.79
N VAL A 7 -6.98 -38.15 -12.61
CA VAL A 7 -7.11 -38.45 -14.05
C VAL A 7 -6.18 -37.51 -14.82
N ALA A 8 -5.13 -38.08 -15.40
CA ALA A 8 -4.27 -37.45 -16.38
C ALA A 8 -4.82 -37.65 -17.79
N ALA A 9 -5.05 -36.57 -18.52
CA ALA A 9 -5.42 -36.63 -19.93
C ALA A 9 -4.17 -36.55 -20.83
N PRO A 10 -4.03 -37.36 -21.87
CA PRO A 10 -2.86 -37.38 -22.73
C PRO A 10 -2.98 -36.32 -23.86
N LEU A 11 -1.87 -35.61 -24.07
CA LEU A 11 -1.68 -34.73 -25.22
C LEU A 11 -1.47 -35.58 -26.49
N ALA A 12 -2.37 -35.41 -27.47
CA ALA A 12 -2.20 -35.98 -28.81
C ALA A 12 -1.34 -35.06 -29.68
N VAL A 13 -0.17 -35.53 -30.07
CA VAL A 13 0.68 -34.93 -31.10
C VAL A 13 0.32 -35.56 -32.46
N SER A 14 -0.27 -34.78 -33.36
CA SER A 14 -0.42 -35.14 -34.76
C SER A 14 0.58 -34.39 -35.62
N ARG A 15 1.61 -35.15 -36.09
CA ARG A 15 2.47 -34.68 -37.21
C ARG A 15 1.75 -34.99 -38.52
N MET A 16 1.59 -33.98 -39.37
CA MET A 16 1.40 -34.22 -40.83
C MET A 16 2.46 -33.45 -41.60
N TRP A 17 3.19 -34.22 -42.39
CA TRP A 17 4.18 -33.78 -43.35
C TRP A 17 3.49 -33.38 -44.64
N GLY A 18 3.95 -32.29 -45.28
CA GLY A 18 3.57 -31.92 -46.62
C GLY A 18 4.38 -30.74 -47.10
N GLY A 19 5.33 -30.97 -47.98
CA GLY A 19 6.24 -29.98 -48.51
C GLY A 19 5.58 -29.04 -49.53
N GLY A 20 6.15 -27.84 -49.63
CA GLY A 20 5.85 -26.83 -50.65
C GLY A 20 6.81 -25.67 -50.45
N ALA A 21 7.87 -25.61 -51.30
CA ALA A 21 8.76 -24.49 -51.37
C ALA A 21 8.02 -23.29 -52.00
N GLY A 22 7.66 -22.34 -51.14
CA GLY A 22 7.17 -21.02 -51.57
C GLY A 22 8.05 -19.96 -50.93
N SER A 23 8.72 -19.17 -51.77
CA SER A 23 9.51 -18.00 -51.39
C SER A 23 8.65 -17.05 -50.56
N ALA A 24 8.84 -17.06 -49.26
CA ALA A 24 8.22 -16.06 -48.40
C ALA A 24 9.00 -14.76 -48.51
N SER A 25 8.46 -13.83 -49.28
CA SER A 25 8.76 -12.41 -49.14
C SER A 25 8.62 -12.07 -47.66
N SER A 26 9.70 -11.58 -47.03
CA SER A 26 9.66 -10.92 -45.75
C SER A 26 8.73 -9.70 -45.89
N ALA A 27 7.44 -9.88 -45.56
CA ALA A 27 6.56 -8.76 -45.28
C ALA A 27 7.16 -8.06 -44.06
N GLY A 28 7.80 -6.92 -44.29
CA GLY A 28 8.18 -6.01 -43.23
C GLY A 28 6.94 -5.77 -42.33
N ALA A 29 7.08 -6.00 -41.04
CA ALA A 29 6.07 -5.62 -40.10
C ALA A 29 5.73 -4.15 -40.35
N ALA A 30 4.51 -3.89 -40.72
CA ALA A 30 3.99 -2.52 -40.78
C ALA A 30 4.29 -1.85 -39.44
N PRO A 31 4.75 -0.59 -39.38
CA PRO A 31 4.94 0.11 -38.15
C PRO A 31 3.58 0.10 -37.44
N GLY A 32 3.49 -0.65 -36.32
CA GLY A 32 2.27 -0.75 -35.56
C GLY A 32 1.86 0.65 -35.14
N GLY A 33 0.66 1.08 -35.57
CA GLY A 33 0.13 2.38 -35.20
C GLY A 33 0.14 2.53 -33.68
N SER A 34 0.52 3.70 -33.19
CA SER A 34 0.44 3.99 -31.75
C SER A 34 -1.02 3.99 -31.29
N ILE A 35 -1.26 3.41 -30.12
CA ILE A 35 -2.56 3.44 -29.45
C ILE A 35 -2.74 4.83 -28.82
N ASN A 36 -3.94 5.41 -28.99
CA ASN A 36 -4.26 6.67 -28.35
C ASN A 36 -4.28 6.53 -26.85
N ALA A 37 -3.32 7.17 -26.15
CA ALA A 37 -3.23 7.14 -24.67
C ALA A 37 -4.45 7.76 -23.98
N ASP A 38 -5.21 8.62 -24.64
CA ASP A 38 -6.42 9.25 -24.10
C ASP A 38 -7.68 8.41 -24.31
N GLY A 39 -7.54 7.22 -24.92
CA GLY A 39 -8.65 6.28 -25.13
C GLY A 39 -9.16 5.63 -23.83
N PRO A 40 -10.25 4.86 -23.88
CA PRO A 40 -10.71 4.06 -22.74
C PRO A 40 -9.61 3.17 -22.18
N LEU A 41 -9.48 3.08 -20.84
CA LEU A 41 -8.35 2.41 -20.20
C LEU A 41 -8.14 0.98 -20.67
N ASP A 42 -9.22 0.21 -20.77
CA ASP A 42 -9.23 -1.19 -21.20
C ASP A 42 -8.71 -1.41 -22.63
N THR A 43 -8.75 -0.38 -23.48
CA THR A 43 -8.17 -0.41 -24.83
C THR A 43 -6.69 -0.01 -24.86
N VAL A 44 -6.20 0.61 -23.80
CA VAL A 44 -4.86 1.19 -23.71
C VAL A 44 -3.92 0.27 -22.93
N LEU A 45 -4.33 -0.19 -21.76
CA LEU A 45 -3.49 -1.00 -20.87
C LEU A 45 -4.36 -1.87 -19.94
N GLU A 46 -3.67 -2.81 -19.27
CA GLU A 46 -4.21 -3.61 -18.20
C GLU A 46 -3.33 -3.46 -16.97
N VAL A 47 -3.92 -3.38 -15.77
CA VAL A 47 -3.20 -3.36 -14.49
C VAL A 47 -3.57 -4.59 -13.70
N ALA A 48 -2.59 -5.43 -13.42
CA ALA A 48 -2.74 -6.66 -12.65
C ALA A 48 -2.08 -6.54 -11.27
N GLY A 49 -2.39 -7.50 -10.39
CA GLY A 49 -1.93 -7.57 -9.01
C GLY A 49 -2.98 -7.03 -8.03
N ARG A 50 -2.95 -7.52 -6.78
CA ARG A 50 -3.85 -7.04 -5.73
C ARG A 50 -3.47 -5.62 -5.30
N VAL A 51 -4.42 -4.90 -4.73
CA VAL A 51 -4.17 -3.59 -4.11
C VAL A 51 -3.15 -3.73 -2.97
N GLY A 52 -2.19 -2.82 -2.90
CA GLY A 52 -1.08 -2.84 -1.93
C GLY A 52 0.11 -3.71 -2.32
N ALA A 53 0.01 -4.52 -3.38
CA ALA A 53 1.15 -5.20 -3.98
C ALA A 53 1.70 -4.40 -5.16
N VAL A 54 2.96 -4.66 -5.54
CA VAL A 54 3.56 -4.04 -6.74
C VAL A 54 2.69 -4.35 -7.96
N PRO A 55 2.10 -3.34 -8.61
CA PRO A 55 1.26 -3.57 -9.77
C PRO A 55 2.09 -3.96 -10.99
N VAL A 56 1.47 -4.71 -11.90
CA VAL A 56 2.02 -5.03 -13.21
C VAL A 56 1.18 -4.32 -14.26
N VAL A 57 1.80 -3.45 -15.04
CA VAL A 57 1.16 -2.74 -16.15
C VAL A 57 1.53 -3.42 -17.47
N SER A 58 0.51 -3.82 -18.23
CA SER A 58 0.66 -4.41 -19.56
C SER A 58 0.02 -3.50 -20.60
N LEU A 59 0.84 -2.89 -21.46
CA LEU A 59 0.36 -2.04 -22.55
C LEU A 59 -0.25 -2.89 -23.66
N LYS A 60 -1.35 -2.45 -24.25
CA LYS A 60 -1.97 -3.12 -25.43
C LYS A 60 -1.20 -2.82 -26.72
N GLY A 61 -0.24 -1.91 -26.68
CA GLY A 61 0.66 -1.51 -27.76
C GLY A 61 1.42 -0.24 -27.40
N ASN A 62 2.20 0.32 -28.33
CA ASN A 62 2.91 1.57 -28.08
C ASN A 62 1.91 2.71 -27.91
N LEU A 63 2.00 3.45 -26.81
CA LEU A 63 1.11 4.58 -26.58
C LEU A 63 1.61 5.84 -27.28
N SER A 64 0.69 6.61 -27.88
CA SER A 64 0.95 8.01 -28.21
C SER A 64 1.14 8.81 -26.91
N PRO A 65 1.83 9.98 -26.94
CA PRO A 65 1.77 10.89 -25.81
C PRO A 65 0.34 11.26 -25.47
N ALA A 66 -0.01 11.20 -24.18
CA ALA A 66 -1.30 11.69 -23.70
C ALA A 66 -1.43 13.19 -23.97
N SER A 67 -2.63 13.66 -24.28
CA SER A 67 -2.92 15.08 -24.51
C SER A 67 -3.42 15.78 -23.25
N ALA A 68 -3.96 15.02 -22.28
CA ALA A 68 -4.52 15.49 -21.03
C ALA A 68 -4.29 14.47 -19.91
N ILE A 69 -4.48 14.90 -18.67
CA ILE A 69 -4.52 14.01 -17.51
C ILE A 69 -5.86 13.29 -17.51
N SER A 70 -5.83 11.97 -17.44
CA SER A 70 -7.01 11.13 -17.26
C SER A 70 -6.86 10.26 -16.01
N THR A 71 -7.96 10.01 -15.32
CA THR A 71 -8.01 9.22 -14.08
C THR A 71 -9.09 8.16 -14.21
N ASP A 72 -8.71 6.91 -14.00
CA ASP A 72 -9.60 5.76 -14.06
C ASP A 72 -9.51 4.95 -12.77
N GLN A 73 -10.63 4.62 -12.16
CA GLN A 73 -10.68 3.70 -11.02
C GLN A 73 -10.84 2.28 -11.54
N VAL A 74 -9.82 1.42 -11.29
CA VAL A 74 -9.78 0.03 -11.82
C VAL A 74 -10.18 -1.01 -10.78
N VAL A 75 -10.04 -0.68 -9.50
CA VAL A 75 -10.53 -1.49 -8.39
C VAL A 75 -11.30 -0.57 -7.44
N THR A 76 -12.50 -1.00 -7.05
CA THR A 76 -13.27 -0.34 -5.99
C THR A 76 -13.12 -1.14 -4.72
N GLY A 77 -12.55 -0.50 -3.69
CA GLY A 77 -12.45 -1.08 -2.35
C GLY A 77 -13.76 -0.96 -1.57
N ASP A 78 -13.86 -1.71 -0.51
CA ASP A 78 -15.00 -1.76 0.41
C ASP A 78 -14.72 -1.07 1.76
N GLY A 79 -13.55 -0.43 1.88
CA GLY A 79 -13.14 0.28 3.09
C GLY A 79 -13.84 1.64 3.25
N ARG A 80 -13.31 2.46 4.16
CA ARG A 80 -13.83 3.79 4.46
C ARG A 80 -13.67 4.72 3.24
N ALA A 81 -14.73 5.49 2.91
CA ALA A 81 -14.64 6.56 1.93
C ALA A 81 -13.81 7.72 2.49
N LEU A 82 -12.90 8.27 1.68
CA LEU A 82 -11.99 9.33 2.08
C LEU A 82 -12.64 10.70 1.96
N GLY A 83 -12.60 11.48 3.06
CA GLY A 83 -13.03 12.86 3.12
C GLY A 83 -11.84 13.82 3.27
N ALA A 84 -12.09 15.11 3.04
CA ALA A 84 -11.09 16.16 3.26
C ALA A 84 -10.57 16.14 4.72
N GLY A 85 -9.26 16.22 4.90
CA GLY A 85 -8.61 16.16 6.21
C GLY A 85 -8.41 14.75 6.78
N ASP A 86 -8.92 13.72 6.13
CA ASP A 86 -8.69 12.33 6.55
C ASP A 86 -7.22 11.93 6.38
N ALA A 87 -6.74 11.08 7.29
CA ALA A 87 -5.46 10.41 7.11
C ALA A 87 -5.56 9.40 5.95
N VAL A 88 -4.56 9.43 5.07
CA VAL A 88 -4.45 8.54 3.91
C VAL A 88 -3.10 7.86 3.90
N VAL A 89 -3.09 6.63 3.41
CA VAL A 89 -1.90 5.86 3.09
C VAL A 89 -1.99 5.44 1.63
N LEU A 90 -1.01 5.82 0.82
CA LEU A 90 -1.00 5.54 -0.61
C LEU A 90 0.25 4.76 -0.98
N SER A 91 0.09 3.74 -1.82
CA SER A 91 1.19 3.06 -2.50
C SER A 91 1.17 3.46 -3.96
N VAL A 92 2.26 4.07 -4.44
CA VAL A 92 2.34 4.68 -5.77
C VAL A 92 3.44 4.02 -6.59
N ALA A 93 3.10 3.57 -7.79
CA ALA A 93 4.03 3.07 -8.78
C ALA A 93 3.92 3.87 -10.07
N VAL A 94 5.05 4.21 -10.66
CA VAL A 94 5.12 5.01 -11.90
C VAL A 94 5.69 4.16 -13.03
N PHE A 95 5.06 4.22 -14.21
CA PHE A 95 5.44 3.45 -15.39
C PHE A 95 5.61 4.35 -16.60
N ASP A 96 6.55 3.98 -17.45
CA ASP A 96 6.73 4.63 -18.77
C ASP A 96 5.67 4.09 -19.75
N GLY A 97 4.90 4.99 -20.37
CA GLY A 97 3.89 4.63 -21.35
C GLY A 97 4.45 4.17 -22.70
N GLY A 98 5.75 4.28 -22.93
CA GLY A 98 6.41 3.79 -24.15
C GLY A 98 6.57 2.28 -24.14
N ASP A 99 6.92 1.68 -23.02
CA ASP A 99 7.25 0.25 -22.89
C ASP A 99 6.63 -0.44 -21.67
N GLY A 100 5.94 0.28 -20.79
CA GLY A 100 5.33 -0.27 -19.58
C GLY A 100 6.33 -0.57 -18.46
N THR A 101 7.57 -0.12 -18.54
CA THR A 101 8.56 -0.34 -17.49
C THR A 101 8.24 0.47 -16.24
N ASN A 102 8.46 -0.14 -15.07
CA ASN A 102 8.34 0.55 -13.79
C ASN A 102 9.53 1.50 -13.62
N VAL A 103 9.24 2.79 -13.49
CA VAL A 103 10.21 3.88 -13.34
C VAL A 103 10.09 4.58 -11.98
N THR A 104 9.52 3.93 -10.99
CA THR A 104 9.35 4.48 -9.62
C THR A 104 10.68 4.85 -8.97
N GLY A 105 11.78 4.19 -9.37
CA GLY A 105 13.14 4.56 -8.97
C GLY A 105 13.56 4.10 -7.59
N ASN A 106 12.92 3.06 -7.05
CA ASN A 106 13.29 2.38 -5.80
C ASN A 106 13.32 0.86 -5.98
N LYS A 107 13.77 0.12 -4.95
CA LYS A 107 13.96 -1.33 -5.05
C LYS A 107 12.65 -2.12 -5.09
N THR A 108 11.64 -1.66 -4.38
CA THR A 108 10.34 -2.34 -4.30
C THR A 108 9.44 -2.06 -5.50
N GLY A 109 9.74 -1.03 -6.30
CA GLY A 109 8.90 -0.62 -7.42
C GLY A 109 7.61 0.12 -7.02
N THR A 110 7.46 0.45 -5.74
CA THR A 110 6.38 1.30 -5.21
C THR A 110 6.93 2.26 -4.17
N ARG A 111 6.35 3.44 -4.04
CA ARG A 111 6.61 4.38 -2.95
C ARG A 111 5.41 4.46 -2.04
N LEU A 112 5.67 4.41 -0.73
CA LEU A 112 4.65 4.54 0.29
C LEU A 112 4.57 5.98 0.78
N TYR A 113 3.36 6.53 0.78
CA TYR A 113 3.06 7.88 1.25
C TYR A 113 2.06 7.83 2.39
N ARG A 114 2.27 8.69 3.37
CA ARG A 114 1.37 8.94 4.49
C ARG A 114 1.10 10.43 4.61
N GLY A 115 -0.14 10.83 4.75
CA GLY A 115 -0.48 12.25 4.88
C GLY A 115 -1.93 12.46 5.25
N LEU A 116 -2.34 13.72 5.31
CA LEU A 116 -3.74 14.12 5.37
C LEU A 116 -4.21 14.46 3.95
N LEU A 117 -5.47 14.13 3.66
CA LEU A 117 -6.11 14.47 2.39
C LEU A 117 -6.39 15.99 2.35
N ASP A 118 -5.36 16.72 1.97
CA ASP A 118 -5.34 18.18 1.88
C ASP A 118 -4.67 18.57 0.55
N PRO A 119 -5.36 19.27 -0.36
CA PRO A 119 -4.82 19.69 -1.66
C PRO A 119 -3.48 20.43 -1.56
N ASN A 120 -3.29 21.23 -0.47
CA ASN A 120 -2.03 21.94 -0.26
C ASN A 120 -0.85 21.04 0.15
N LYS A 121 -1.14 19.80 0.56
CA LYS A 121 -0.12 18.83 1.03
C LYS A 121 0.18 17.75 -0.01
N ILE A 122 -0.85 17.24 -0.68
CA ILE A 122 -0.69 16.13 -1.64
C ILE A 122 -0.87 16.59 -3.09
N GLY A 123 -1.11 17.89 -3.32
CA GLY A 123 -1.41 18.45 -4.63
C GLY A 123 -2.88 18.30 -5.03
N GLU A 124 -3.41 19.28 -5.75
CA GLU A 124 -4.83 19.38 -6.08
C GLU A 124 -5.31 18.20 -6.94
N SER A 125 -4.53 17.83 -7.95
CA SER A 125 -4.87 16.74 -8.87
C SER A 125 -5.03 15.41 -8.14
N LEU A 126 -4.11 15.06 -7.23
CA LEU A 126 -4.18 13.83 -6.46
C LEU A 126 -5.30 13.88 -5.42
N ALA A 127 -5.46 15.02 -4.72
CA ALA A 127 -6.55 15.19 -3.77
C ALA A 127 -7.91 14.98 -4.43
N ASN A 128 -8.12 15.58 -5.61
CA ASN A 128 -9.34 15.39 -6.39
C ASN A 128 -9.54 13.95 -6.86
N ALA A 129 -8.46 13.26 -7.25
CA ALA A 129 -8.51 11.87 -7.71
C ALA A 129 -8.92 10.89 -6.60
N VAL A 130 -8.55 11.16 -5.33
CA VAL A 130 -8.78 10.24 -4.19
C VAL A 130 -9.92 10.65 -3.27
N THR A 131 -10.42 11.89 -3.36
CA THR A 131 -11.55 12.35 -2.53
C THR A 131 -12.83 11.60 -2.89
N GLY A 132 -13.49 11.02 -1.88
CA GLY A 132 -14.68 10.21 -2.03
C GLY A 132 -14.41 8.76 -2.46
N VAL A 133 -13.17 8.42 -2.79
CA VAL A 133 -12.78 7.04 -3.12
C VAL A 133 -12.60 6.24 -1.83
N THR A 134 -12.94 4.96 -1.86
CA THR A 134 -12.84 4.06 -0.70
C THR A 134 -11.44 3.49 -0.53
N GLU A 135 -11.01 3.27 0.71
CA GLU A 135 -9.81 2.49 1.01
C GLU A 135 -9.92 1.09 0.40
N GLY A 136 -8.80 0.53 -0.08
CA GLY A 136 -8.78 -0.71 -0.85
C GLY A 136 -8.98 -0.50 -2.35
N SER A 137 -9.13 0.74 -2.82
CA SER A 137 -9.27 1.05 -4.25
C SER A 137 -7.91 1.20 -4.94
N ARG A 138 -7.92 1.00 -6.26
CA ARG A 138 -6.80 1.30 -7.16
C ARG A 138 -7.23 2.29 -8.23
N ILE A 139 -6.43 3.33 -8.41
CA ILE A 139 -6.62 4.37 -9.44
C ILE A 139 -5.44 4.31 -10.40
N VAL A 140 -5.71 4.55 -11.67
CA VAL A 140 -4.69 4.74 -12.71
C VAL A 140 -4.81 6.16 -13.25
N VAL A 141 -3.72 6.90 -13.18
CA VAL A 141 -3.59 8.23 -13.77
C VAL A 141 -2.69 8.14 -14.98
N ARG A 142 -3.13 8.67 -16.11
CA ARG A 142 -2.33 8.83 -17.33
C ARG A 142 -2.11 10.32 -17.56
N ALA A 143 -0.86 10.72 -17.75
CA ALA A 143 -0.51 12.13 -17.89
C ALA A 143 0.52 12.32 -19.01
N PRO A 144 0.52 13.48 -19.71
CA PRO A 144 1.59 13.83 -20.63
C PRO A 144 2.89 14.04 -19.86
N ARG A 145 3.99 13.49 -20.39
CA ARG A 145 5.34 13.67 -19.84
C ARG A 145 6.32 14.02 -20.96
N THR A 146 7.24 14.93 -20.66
CA THR A 146 8.40 15.20 -21.52
C THR A 146 9.66 14.64 -20.85
N LYS A 147 10.37 13.74 -21.54
CA LYS A 147 11.63 13.17 -21.07
C LYS A 147 12.76 14.21 -21.19
N GLU A 148 13.90 13.92 -20.59
CA GLU A 148 15.10 14.79 -20.64
C GLU A 148 15.59 15.06 -22.06
N ASP A 149 15.42 14.09 -22.96
CA ASP A 149 15.73 14.19 -24.39
C ASP A 149 14.69 14.94 -25.23
N GLN A 150 13.72 15.62 -24.56
CA GLN A 150 12.59 16.33 -25.17
C GLN A 150 11.55 15.41 -25.85
N THR A 151 11.69 14.10 -25.73
CA THR A 151 10.68 13.16 -26.26
C THR A 151 9.41 13.23 -25.39
N LYS A 152 8.27 13.41 -26.05
CA LYS A 152 6.96 13.34 -25.39
C LYS A 152 6.53 11.90 -25.25
N THR A 153 6.04 11.52 -24.08
CA THR A 153 5.52 10.19 -23.74
C THR A 153 4.31 10.33 -22.83
N THR A 154 3.71 9.20 -22.47
CA THR A 154 2.69 9.12 -21.42
C THR A 154 3.34 8.58 -20.15
N GLU A 155 3.11 9.22 -19.03
CA GLU A 155 3.38 8.66 -17.72
C GLU A 155 2.11 7.97 -17.21
N ILE A 156 2.29 6.77 -16.68
CA ILE A 156 1.21 5.98 -16.06
C ILE A 156 1.52 5.87 -14.58
N THR A 157 0.67 6.43 -13.74
CA THR A 157 0.80 6.34 -12.29
C THR A 157 -0.31 5.44 -11.74
N VAL A 158 0.06 4.34 -11.10
CA VAL A 158 -0.85 3.46 -10.38
C VAL A 158 -0.83 3.84 -8.92
N ILE A 159 -1.99 4.16 -8.35
CA ILE A 159 -2.17 4.60 -6.97
C ILE A 159 -3.09 3.62 -6.27
N ASP A 160 -2.57 2.91 -5.28
CA ASP A 160 -3.35 2.10 -4.35
C ASP A 160 -3.67 2.91 -3.11
N ILE A 161 -4.94 3.01 -2.78
CA ILE A 161 -5.42 3.61 -1.55
C ILE A 161 -5.47 2.51 -0.50
N LEU A 162 -4.48 2.49 0.40
CA LEU A 162 -4.36 1.44 1.39
C LEU A 162 -5.30 1.68 2.58
N PRO A 163 -5.78 0.60 3.23
CA PRO A 163 -6.52 0.72 4.48
C PRO A 163 -5.69 1.44 5.55
N THR A 164 -6.33 2.33 6.32
CA THR A 164 -5.73 3.01 7.47
C THR A 164 -6.06 2.35 8.80
N THR A 165 -6.73 1.19 8.77
CA THR A 165 -6.97 0.28 9.90
C THR A 165 -6.78 -1.15 9.43
N ALA A 166 -6.77 -2.11 10.35
CA ALA A 166 -6.69 -3.53 9.99
C ALA A 166 -7.79 -3.91 8.99
N ALA A 167 -7.40 -4.66 7.96
CA ALA A 167 -8.28 -5.12 6.89
C ALA A 167 -7.97 -6.60 6.58
N GLY A 168 -8.89 -7.47 6.93
CA GLY A 168 -8.72 -8.92 6.80
C GLY A 168 -9.89 -9.68 7.42
N THR A 169 -9.64 -10.93 7.77
CA THR A 169 -10.66 -11.80 8.36
C THR A 169 -10.71 -11.65 9.88
N SER A 170 -11.87 -11.25 10.42
CA SER A 170 -12.07 -11.16 11.87
C SER A 170 -11.90 -12.52 12.56
N GLN A 171 -11.21 -12.50 13.68
CA GLN A 171 -10.97 -13.66 14.54
C GLN A 171 -11.76 -13.55 15.85
N GLN A 172 -12.01 -14.68 16.48
CA GLN A 172 -12.65 -14.69 17.79
C GLN A 172 -11.69 -14.14 18.86
N PRO A 173 -12.18 -13.32 19.80
CA PRO A 173 -11.39 -12.88 20.95
C PRO A 173 -10.85 -14.08 21.74
N VAL A 174 -9.62 -13.98 22.22
CA VAL A 174 -8.97 -15.00 23.04
C VAL A 174 -9.17 -14.67 24.51
N GLU A 175 -9.66 -15.64 25.29
CA GLU A 175 -9.85 -15.49 26.74
C GLU A 175 -8.51 -15.17 27.42
N GLY A 176 -8.53 -14.27 28.40
CA GLY A 176 -7.33 -13.85 29.13
C GLY A 176 -6.50 -12.76 28.41
N MET A 177 -6.89 -12.36 27.22
CA MET A 177 -6.26 -11.27 26.49
C MET A 177 -6.99 -9.93 26.71
N PRO A 178 -6.29 -8.77 26.60
CA PRO A 178 -6.92 -7.45 26.68
C PRO A 178 -8.07 -7.29 25.69
N THR A 179 -9.13 -6.62 26.14
CA THR A 179 -10.30 -6.37 25.29
C THR A 179 -10.08 -5.13 24.43
N VAL A 180 -10.37 -5.26 23.12
CA VAL A 180 -10.28 -4.19 22.14
C VAL A 180 -11.66 -3.82 21.63
N THR A 181 -12.01 -2.53 21.69
CA THR A 181 -13.24 -1.99 21.12
C THR A 181 -12.89 -0.98 20.02
N THR A 182 -13.61 -1.01 18.89
CA THR A 182 -13.44 -0.04 17.80
C THR A 182 -14.65 0.88 17.76
N ASN A 183 -14.43 2.18 17.80
CA ASN A 183 -15.45 3.20 17.73
C ASN A 183 -15.69 3.67 16.28
N ALA A 184 -16.86 4.27 16.05
CA ALA A 184 -17.26 4.75 14.71
C ALA A 184 -16.34 5.87 14.14
N ASP A 185 -15.65 6.61 15.01
CA ASP A 185 -14.69 7.65 14.66
C ASP A 185 -13.27 7.10 14.36
N GLY A 186 -13.12 5.77 14.29
CA GLY A 186 -11.85 5.10 14.04
C GLY A 186 -10.90 5.06 15.25
N THR A 187 -11.35 5.54 16.43
CA THR A 187 -10.58 5.37 17.67
C THR A 187 -10.75 3.94 18.22
N VAL A 188 -9.78 3.51 19.02
CA VAL A 188 -9.76 2.17 19.62
C VAL A 188 -9.62 2.29 21.11
N GLY A 189 -10.53 1.63 21.83
CA GLY A 189 -10.44 1.40 23.28
C GLY A 189 -9.70 0.09 23.56
N LEU A 190 -8.77 0.13 24.51
CA LEU A 190 -8.02 -1.04 24.98
C LEU A 190 -8.19 -1.17 26.49
N SER A 191 -8.62 -2.33 26.98
CA SER A 191 -8.89 -2.57 28.42
C SER A 191 -8.16 -3.82 28.90
N VAL A 192 -7.50 -3.70 30.06
CA VAL A 192 -6.85 -4.77 30.81
C VAL A 192 -7.61 -5.13 32.09
N GLN A 193 -8.80 -4.56 32.27
CA GLN A 193 -9.58 -4.70 33.51
C GLN A 193 -9.88 -6.17 33.83
N GLY A 194 -9.55 -6.57 35.06
CA GLY A 194 -9.81 -7.92 35.57
C GLY A 194 -8.78 -8.97 35.09
N LEU A 195 -7.76 -8.59 34.35
CA LEU A 195 -6.72 -9.50 33.90
C LEU A 195 -5.53 -9.52 34.88
N PRO A 196 -4.89 -10.68 35.08
CA PRO A 196 -3.64 -10.76 35.86
C PRO A 196 -2.51 -10.08 35.11
N VAL A 197 -1.53 -9.53 35.84
CA VAL A 197 -0.32 -8.95 35.24
C VAL A 197 0.42 -10.03 34.44
N PRO A 198 0.81 -9.77 33.17
CA PRO A 198 1.47 -10.76 32.35
C PRO A 198 2.88 -11.06 32.87
N THR A 199 3.27 -12.33 32.79
CA THR A 199 4.61 -12.83 33.16
C THR A 199 5.49 -13.12 31.95
N HIS A 200 4.91 -13.11 30.74
CA HIS A 200 5.58 -13.26 29.44
C HIS A 200 4.75 -12.54 28.38
N SER A 201 5.38 -12.18 27.28
CA SER A 201 4.69 -11.56 26.16
C SER A 201 3.79 -12.58 25.45
N THR A 202 2.54 -12.18 25.18
CA THR A 202 1.55 -13.01 24.50
C THR A 202 0.77 -12.13 23.53
N ALA A 203 0.49 -12.64 22.35
CA ALA A 203 -0.36 -11.97 21.37
C ALA A 203 -1.61 -12.78 21.03
N ALA A 204 -2.69 -12.06 20.70
CA ALA A 204 -3.84 -12.63 20.02
C ALA A 204 -4.13 -11.84 18.75
N VAL A 205 -4.41 -12.55 17.66
CA VAL A 205 -4.82 -11.96 16.39
C VAL A 205 -6.33 -11.75 16.43
N LEU A 206 -6.78 -10.50 16.28
CA LEU A 206 -8.19 -10.11 16.25
C LEU A 206 -8.70 -9.93 14.81
N VAL A 207 -7.80 -9.56 13.90
CA VAL A 207 -8.05 -9.54 12.45
C VAL A 207 -6.84 -10.19 11.79
N GLN A 208 -7.06 -11.20 10.96
CA GLN A 208 -6.03 -11.85 10.20
C GLN A 208 -5.93 -11.20 8.82
N GLY A 209 -4.83 -10.49 8.57
CA GLY A 209 -4.49 -9.95 7.26
C GLY A 209 -4.01 -11.03 6.29
N ASP A 210 -3.89 -10.70 5.03
CA ASP A 210 -3.40 -11.55 3.96
C ASP A 210 -2.20 -10.94 3.21
N GLY A 211 -1.66 -9.82 3.74
CA GLY A 211 -0.53 -9.09 3.21
C GLY A 211 0.82 -9.77 3.41
N PRO A 212 1.92 -9.12 2.99
CA PRO A 212 3.28 -9.55 3.29
C PRO A 212 3.51 -9.70 4.80
N GLN A 213 4.42 -10.60 5.18
CA GLN A 213 4.79 -10.80 6.57
C GLN A 213 5.84 -9.77 7.03
N VAL A 214 5.71 -9.32 8.26
CA VAL A 214 6.70 -8.47 8.95
C VAL A 214 7.95 -9.30 9.21
N GLN A 215 9.10 -8.78 8.80
CA GLN A 215 10.41 -9.37 9.10
C GLN A 215 11.02 -8.76 10.35
N ALA A 216 12.05 -9.39 10.89
CA ALA A 216 12.70 -8.98 12.14
C ALA A 216 13.38 -7.58 12.06
N ASP A 217 13.69 -7.12 10.86
CA ASP A 217 14.34 -5.84 10.57
C ASP A 217 13.44 -4.84 9.83
N SER A 218 12.17 -5.17 9.65
CA SER A 218 11.20 -4.33 8.93
C SER A 218 10.92 -3.00 9.66
N VAL A 219 10.64 -1.98 8.87
CA VAL A 219 9.94 -0.77 9.32
C VAL A 219 8.46 -0.91 8.96
N VAL A 220 7.61 -0.97 9.97
CA VAL A 220 6.18 -1.21 9.82
C VAL A 220 5.40 0.08 9.95
N LEU A 221 4.62 0.45 8.94
CA LEU A 221 3.60 1.48 9.09
C LEU A 221 2.41 0.86 9.83
N ALA A 222 2.02 1.44 10.97
CA ALA A 222 1.03 0.86 11.85
C ALA A 222 0.15 1.90 12.54
N ARG A 223 -1.04 1.50 12.93
CA ARG A 223 -1.75 2.15 14.03
C ARG A 223 -1.51 1.36 15.30
N TYR A 224 -1.37 2.04 16.41
CA TYR A 224 -1.23 1.41 17.70
C TYR A 224 -1.84 2.25 18.82
N ALA A 225 -2.24 1.57 19.89
CA ALA A 225 -2.55 2.20 21.17
C ALA A 225 -1.95 1.35 22.28
N THR A 226 -1.47 2.03 23.34
CA THR A 226 -0.89 1.41 24.52
C THR A 226 -1.61 1.85 25.78
N VAL A 227 -1.80 0.93 26.71
CA VAL A 227 -2.30 1.21 28.07
C VAL A 227 -1.38 0.61 29.11
N ASN A 228 -1.22 1.30 30.23
CA ASN A 228 -0.52 0.74 31.39
C ASN A 228 -1.39 -0.34 32.02
N TRP A 229 -0.76 -1.42 32.45
CA TRP A 229 -1.46 -2.51 33.14
C TRP A 229 -1.91 -2.13 34.55
N SER A 230 -1.13 -1.28 35.24
CA SER A 230 -1.37 -0.93 36.64
C SER A 230 -2.63 -0.10 36.89
N ASP A 231 -2.97 0.78 35.97
CA ASP A 231 -4.06 1.76 36.11
C ASP A 231 -5.02 1.80 34.92
N GLY A 232 -4.73 1.06 33.84
CA GLY A 232 -5.52 1.04 32.63
C GLY A 232 -5.46 2.36 31.83
N GLN A 233 -4.56 3.29 32.19
CA GLN A 233 -4.44 4.57 31.50
C GLN A 233 -3.78 4.43 30.13
N GLN A 234 -4.40 5.04 29.13
CA GLN A 234 -3.84 5.11 27.77
C GLN A 234 -2.62 6.03 27.76
N GLN A 235 -1.49 5.49 27.27
CA GLN A 235 -0.22 6.21 27.16
C GLN A 235 -0.03 6.86 25.78
N ALA A 236 -0.37 6.12 24.74
CA ALA A 236 -0.22 6.58 23.36
C ALA A 236 -1.33 6.01 22.48
N THR A 237 -1.67 6.73 21.43
CA THR A 237 -2.52 6.24 20.36
C THR A 237 -2.24 6.95 19.05
N THR A 238 -2.28 6.22 17.95
CA THR A 238 -2.29 6.74 16.58
C THR A 238 -3.60 6.43 15.87
N TYR A 239 -4.61 5.93 16.59
CA TYR A 239 -5.95 5.70 16.03
C TYR A 239 -6.74 7.00 15.88
N GLY A 240 -7.64 7.02 14.93
CA GLY A 240 -8.50 8.15 14.56
C GLY A 240 -8.42 8.46 13.07
N THR A 241 -9.53 8.92 12.48
CA THR A 241 -9.62 9.16 11.02
C THR A 241 -8.71 10.30 10.53
N THR A 242 -8.46 11.31 11.39
CA THR A 242 -7.62 12.48 11.09
C THR A 242 -6.22 12.39 11.70
N THR A 243 -5.91 11.30 12.42
CA THR A 243 -4.60 11.07 13.02
C THR A 243 -3.75 10.26 12.05
N LEU A 244 -2.49 10.64 11.86
CA LEU A 244 -1.58 9.87 11.00
C LEU A 244 -1.18 8.55 11.66
N PRO A 245 -1.14 7.44 10.90
CA PRO A 245 -0.50 6.21 11.37
C PRO A 245 0.96 6.46 11.78
N GLY A 246 1.44 5.73 12.77
CA GLY A 246 2.83 5.76 13.22
C GLY A 246 3.70 4.73 12.48
N THR A 247 4.99 4.73 12.81
CA THR A 247 5.93 3.69 12.37
C THR A 247 6.47 2.92 13.56
N ILE A 248 6.68 1.61 13.36
CA ILE A 248 7.36 0.72 14.30
C ILE A 248 8.62 0.22 13.58
N ASP A 249 9.78 0.67 14.03
CA ASP A 249 11.06 0.10 13.60
C ASP A 249 11.33 -1.15 14.45
N MET A 250 11.31 -2.32 13.82
CA MET A 250 11.47 -3.60 14.50
C MET A 250 12.81 -3.73 15.21
N ASN A 251 13.86 -3.03 14.76
CA ASN A 251 15.16 -3.02 15.43
C ASN A 251 15.13 -2.29 16.78
N ASN A 252 14.25 -1.29 16.91
CA ASN A 252 14.15 -0.40 18.08
C ASN A 252 12.85 -0.58 18.88
N ALA A 253 11.96 -1.47 18.44
CA ALA A 253 10.70 -1.74 19.13
C ALA A 253 10.92 -2.41 20.50
N LEU A 254 9.92 -2.26 21.40
CA LEU A 254 9.87 -3.00 22.67
C LEU A 254 10.08 -4.50 22.39
N ALA A 255 10.86 -5.16 23.27
CA ALA A 255 11.18 -6.58 23.08
C ALA A 255 9.92 -7.43 22.88
N GLY A 256 8.87 -7.20 23.71
CA GLY A 256 7.62 -7.92 23.60
C GLY A 256 6.84 -7.62 22.30
N VAL A 257 6.92 -6.39 21.78
CA VAL A 257 6.33 -6.06 20.46
C VAL A 257 7.08 -6.78 19.35
N ARG A 258 8.40 -6.70 19.35
CA ARG A 258 9.26 -7.33 18.34
C ARG A 258 9.05 -8.85 18.27
N GLU A 259 8.99 -9.51 19.43
CA GLU A 259 8.78 -10.96 19.50
C GLU A 259 7.43 -11.38 18.91
N GLN A 260 6.38 -10.60 19.14
CA GLN A 260 5.01 -10.95 18.75
C GLN A 260 4.58 -10.40 17.38
N LEU A 261 5.33 -9.44 16.81
CA LEU A 261 4.98 -8.81 15.53
C LEU A 261 5.68 -9.46 14.33
N VAL A 262 6.80 -10.18 14.55
CA VAL A 262 7.44 -10.99 13.50
C VAL A 262 6.43 -11.99 12.95
N ASP A 263 6.45 -12.20 11.64
CA ASP A 263 5.53 -13.04 10.87
C ASP A 263 4.06 -12.57 10.85
N ALA A 264 3.70 -11.50 11.55
CA ALA A 264 2.38 -10.88 11.40
C ALA A 264 2.20 -10.37 9.96
N GLN A 265 1.02 -10.60 9.38
CA GLN A 265 0.73 -10.17 8.02
C GLN A 265 0.19 -8.72 8.00
N VAL A 266 0.56 -7.97 6.97
CA VAL A 266 -0.08 -6.68 6.67
C VAL A 266 -1.59 -6.88 6.53
N GLY A 267 -2.37 -5.97 7.12
CA GLY A 267 -3.82 -6.06 7.29
C GLY A 267 -4.25 -6.66 8.64
N SER A 268 -3.33 -7.22 9.43
CA SER A 268 -3.68 -7.82 10.73
C SER A 268 -3.88 -6.77 11.82
N ARG A 269 -4.74 -7.13 12.79
CA ARG A 269 -4.82 -6.51 14.12
C ARG A 269 -4.40 -7.50 15.17
N LEU A 270 -3.41 -7.14 15.96
CA LEU A 270 -2.94 -7.90 17.10
C LEU A 270 -3.22 -7.13 18.39
N VAL A 271 -3.55 -7.86 19.47
CA VAL A 271 -3.47 -7.33 20.82
C VAL A 271 -2.37 -8.10 21.57
N ILE A 272 -1.50 -7.38 22.27
CA ILE A 272 -0.30 -7.93 22.88
C ILE A 272 -0.28 -7.54 24.37
N SER A 273 -0.07 -8.52 25.24
CA SER A 273 0.24 -8.34 26.66
C SER A 273 1.74 -8.40 26.84
N ILE A 274 2.38 -7.41 27.46
CA ILE A 274 3.83 -7.29 27.59
C ILE A 274 4.20 -7.10 29.06
N PRO A 275 5.03 -7.99 29.66
CA PRO A 275 5.51 -7.83 31.03
C PRO A 275 6.53 -6.68 31.14
N ALA A 276 6.74 -6.19 32.36
CA ALA A 276 7.57 -5.01 32.63
C ALA A 276 9.02 -5.13 32.11
N ASP A 277 9.62 -6.31 32.17
CA ASP A 277 10.98 -6.57 31.71
C ASP A 277 11.14 -6.53 30.17
N GLN A 278 10.02 -6.68 29.44
CA GLN A 278 9.97 -6.58 27.97
C GLN A 278 9.35 -5.27 27.49
N ALA A 279 8.87 -4.43 28.42
CA ALA A 279 8.26 -3.11 28.19
C ALA A 279 9.18 -1.96 28.61
N ALA A 280 10.49 -2.11 28.48
CA ALA A 280 11.51 -1.13 28.89
C ALA A 280 11.54 -0.80 30.41
N GLY A 281 10.92 -1.60 31.25
CA GLY A 281 10.99 -1.47 32.72
C GLY A 281 10.01 -0.48 33.36
N GLU A 282 9.13 0.14 32.60
CA GLU A 282 8.14 1.13 33.11
C GLU A 282 6.84 0.49 33.65
N GLY A 283 6.81 -0.82 33.80
CA GLY A 283 5.64 -1.62 34.16
C GLY A 283 5.10 -2.44 32.99
N ALA A 284 4.20 -3.35 33.28
CA ALA A 284 3.54 -4.13 32.23
C ALA A 284 2.60 -3.24 31.41
N VAL A 285 2.51 -3.50 30.10
CA VAL A 285 1.65 -2.75 29.18
C VAL A 285 0.83 -3.70 28.30
N ALA A 286 -0.31 -3.24 27.84
CA ALA A 286 -1.01 -3.85 26.72
C ALA A 286 -0.90 -2.94 25.49
N VAL A 287 -0.74 -3.54 24.33
CA VAL A 287 -0.64 -2.84 23.04
C VAL A 287 -1.61 -3.47 22.06
N VAL A 288 -2.37 -2.65 21.33
CA VAL A 288 -3.08 -3.08 20.12
C VAL A 288 -2.39 -2.46 18.92
N ILE A 289 -2.19 -3.27 17.87
CA ILE A 289 -1.46 -2.86 16.65
C ILE A 289 -2.25 -3.30 15.42
N ASP A 290 -2.50 -2.35 14.50
CA ASP A 290 -2.93 -2.63 13.14
C ASP A 290 -1.70 -2.51 12.22
N VAL A 291 -1.34 -3.58 11.54
CA VAL A 291 -0.23 -3.63 10.58
C VAL A 291 -0.73 -3.15 9.22
N LEU A 292 -0.34 -1.95 8.79
CA LEU A 292 -0.91 -1.32 7.59
C LEU A 292 -0.06 -1.55 6.34
N ALA A 293 1.26 -1.44 6.46
CA ALA A 293 2.20 -1.65 5.36
C ALA A 293 3.62 -1.88 5.87
N ILE A 294 4.49 -2.40 5.00
CA ILE A 294 5.93 -2.47 5.24
C ILE A 294 6.60 -1.30 4.51
N ALA A 295 7.40 -0.52 5.22
CA ALA A 295 8.00 0.73 4.77
C ALA A 295 9.54 0.65 4.70
N ASP A 296 10.10 -0.50 4.36
CA ASP A 296 11.56 -0.76 4.37
C ASP A 296 12.32 0.12 3.37
N ASP A 297 11.70 0.53 2.24
CA ASP A 297 12.26 1.50 1.28
C ASP A 297 12.01 2.96 1.69
N GLY A 298 11.50 3.18 2.90
CA GLY A 298 11.17 4.48 3.45
C GLY A 298 9.70 4.88 3.25
N LEU A 299 9.28 5.78 4.12
CA LEU A 299 7.96 6.40 4.12
C LEU A 299 8.12 7.88 3.81
N THR A 300 7.35 8.39 2.87
CA THR A 300 7.31 9.81 2.56
C THR A 300 6.14 10.47 3.29
N ASP A 301 6.47 11.37 4.22
CA ASP A 301 5.49 12.22 4.94
C ASP A 301 5.20 13.55 4.20
N ALA A 302 5.75 13.72 3.01
CA ALA A 302 5.58 14.89 2.18
C ALA A 302 4.60 14.61 1.03
N ALA A 303 4.12 15.68 0.41
CA ALA A 303 3.32 15.63 -0.80
C ALA A 303 3.84 14.56 -1.77
N VAL A 304 2.94 13.70 -2.26
CA VAL A 304 3.20 12.92 -3.45
C VAL A 304 3.71 13.89 -4.51
N PRO A 305 4.78 13.60 -5.25
CA PRO A 305 5.20 14.47 -6.36
C PRO A 305 3.96 14.76 -7.19
N ALA A 306 3.60 16.04 -7.30
CA ALA A 306 2.46 16.43 -8.10
C ALA A 306 2.58 15.73 -9.44
N THR A 307 1.53 15.04 -9.88
CA THR A 307 1.42 14.67 -11.29
C THR A 307 1.80 15.91 -12.09
N PRO A 308 2.76 15.85 -13.02
CA PRO A 308 3.30 17.03 -13.67
C PRO A 308 2.14 17.89 -14.16
N ASN A 309 2.07 19.14 -13.66
CA ASN A 309 1.13 20.10 -14.21
C ASN A 309 1.52 20.32 -15.68
N PRO A 310 0.62 20.19 -16.65
CA PRO A 310 0.94 20.42 -18.05
C PRO A 310 1.53 21.81 -18.34
N ASP A 311 1.39 22.76 -17.41
CA ASP A 311 1.97 24.11 -17.50
C ASP A 311 3.35 24.24 -16.83
N ASP A 312 3.84 23.21 -16.12
CA ASP A 312 5.18 23.22 -15.56
C ASP A 312 6.18 22.89 -16.68
N GLY A 313 7.01 23.87 -17.04
CA GLY A 313 8.06 23.71 -18.02
C GLY A 313 9.04 22.58 -17.61
N PRO A 314 9.83 22.03 -18.57
CA PRO A 314 10.63 20.83 -18.37
C PRO A 314 11.64 21.03 -17.22
N GLY A 315 11.50 20.25 -16.16
CA GLY A 315 12.56 20.07 -15.18
C GLY A 315 12.30 20.52 -13.74
N THR A 316 11.11 20.95 -13.34
CA THR A 316 10.87 21.38 -11.96
C THR A 316 10.16 20.30 -11.14
N VAL A 317 10.94 19.38 -10.60
CA VAL A 317 10.49 18.56 -9.45
C VAL A 317 10.67 19.44 -8.20
N HIS A 318 9.63 20.14 -7.77
CA HIS A 318 9.63 20.83 -6.48
C HIS A 318 9.50 19.79 -5.36
N VAL A 319 10.65 19.31 -4.89
CA VAL A 319 10.75 18.65 -3.58
C VAL A 319 10.90 19.78 -2.55
N THR A 320 9.81 20.15 -1.88
CA THR A 320 9.91 21.03 -0.72
C THR A 320 10.44 20.21 0.45
N PRO A 321 11.65 20.47 0.99
CA PRO A 321 12.14 19.78 2.17
C PRO A 321 11.24 20.14 3.35
N GLY A 322 10.71 19.13 4.05
CA GLY A 322 10.04 19.33 5.32
C GLY A 322 10.98 20.07 6.29
N ALA A 323 10.48 21.16 6.88
CA ALA A 323 11.21 21.94 7.86
C ALA A 323 11.61 21.05 9.05
N SER A 324 12.91 20.93 9.30
CA SER A 324 13.45 20.40 10.56
C SER A 324 12.90 21.21 11.74
N PRO A 325 12.51 20.57 12.86
CA PRO A 325 12.15 21.29 14.06
C PRO A 325 13.38 22.02 14.58
N GLY A 326 13.28 23.35 14.59
CA GLY A 326 14.33 24.23 15.11
C GLY A 326 14.57 23.96 16.59
N THR A 327 15.81 23.68 16.93
CA THR A 327 16.36 23.78 18.28
C THR A 327 16.25 25.23 18.76
N SER A 328 15.34 25.48 19.71
CA SER A 328 15.35 26.72 20.49
C SER A 328 16.37 26.58 21.63
N GLN A 329 17.32 27.52 21.65
CA GLN A 329 18.18 27.79 22.82
C GLN A 329 17.35 28.39 23.96
#